data_27c573ee9b99155aa661d490bc9323df
#
_entry.id   27c573ee9b99155aa661d490bc9323df
#
_cell.length_a   1.000
_cell.length_b   1.000
_cell.length_c   1.000
_cell.angle_alpha   90.00
_cell.angle_beta   90.00
_cell.angle_gamma   90.00
#
_symmetry.space_group_name_H-M   'P 1'
#
loop_
_entity.id
_entity.type
_entity.pdbx_description
1 polymer ?
#
loop_
_entity_poly.entity_id
_entity_poly.type
_entity_poly.pdbx_seq_one_letter_code
_entity_poly.pdbx_strand_id
1 'polypeptide(L)'
;MLPPPQKKSGFAPEQQNAVMQQVKKQRAPAEAMDVINILEQSQGSKQDAIKLYNVLADLVNSDPNVRVMRSGNTLFVYYNNKDGSVGVAMETADKPRDLIAAIQDFKKAMKVAGFKTAMFNITNPELPRLMKMAGIPIQVKPTNVPSKSGAPEMIGIGEF
;
A
#
# COMPACT_ATOMS: atom_id res chain seq x y z
N MET A 1 22.62 10.30 11.56
CA MET A 1 21.73 10.46 11.65
C MET A 1 21.44 10.25 11.53
N LEU A 2 21.26 10.11 11.32
CA LEU A 2 20.30 10.26 11.35
C LEU A 2 20.04 9.89 11.75
N PRO A 3 19.62 9.88 12.02
CA PRO A 3 18.82 9.77 12.40
C PRO A 3 18.52 9.31 12.45
N PRO A 4 18.23 9.03 12.65
CA PRO A 4 17.43 8.74 12.68
C PRO A 4 17.04 8.21 12.50
N PRO A 5 16.74 7.83 12.54
CA PRO A 5 15.89 7.72 12.47
C PRO A 5 15.46 7.04 12.42
N GLN A 6 14.98 6.59 12.34
CA GLN A 6 14.18 6.64 12.53
C GLN A 6 13.63 5.72 12.19
N LYS A 7 13.31 4.97 12.13
CA LYS A 7 12.52 4.69 11.95
C LYS A 7 12.03 4.12 11.45
N LYS A 8 11.75 3.44 10.99
CA LYS A 8 10.95 3.34 10.62
C LYS A 8 10.52 3.09 9.73
N SER A 9 10.55 2.03 9.31
CA SER A 9 10.13 2.15 8.55
C SER A 9 9.73 2.41 7.68
N GLY A 10 9.78 1.63 6.88
CA GLY A 10 9.19 2.65 6.38
C GLY A 10 9.41 3.95 7.07
N PHE A 11 8.47 4.41 7.69
CA PHE A 11 8.51 5.72 8.25
C PHE A 11 8.55 5.66 9.73
N ALA A 12 8.96 6.60 10.18
CA ALA A 12 9.22 6.59 11.50
C ALA A 12 8.75 7.78 12.21
N PRO A 13 8.71 7.76 13.51
CA PRO A 13 8.16 8.75 14.39
C PRO A 13 9.00 10.00 14.45
N GLU A 14 8.75 10.90 15.37
CA GLU A 14 9.25 12.26 15.40
C GLU A 14 10.72 12.42 15.10
N GLN A 15 11.53 11.63 15.75
CA GLN A 15 12.95 11.64 15.53
C GLN A 15 13.30 11.18 14.13
N GLN A 16 12.60 10.20 13.67
CA GLN A 16 12.71 9.76 12.30
C GLN A 16 12.17 10.81 11.35
N ASN A 17 11.17 11.58 11.76
CA ASN A 17 10.67 12.68 10.95
C ASN A 17 11.73 13.75 10.76
N ALA A 18 12.51 14.07 11.78
CA ALA A 18 13.60 15.03 11.64
C ALA A 18 14.67 14.51 10.69
N VAL A 19 15.06 13.25 10.82
CA VAL A 19 16.00 12.61 9.91
C VAL A 19 15.40 12.51 8.52
N MET A 20 14.15 12.13 8.42
CA MET A 20 13.44 12.02 7.14
C MET A 20 13.28 13.38 6.47
N GLN A 21 13.16 14.46 7.23
CA GLN A 21 13.11 15.79 6.67
C GLN A 21 14.44 16.17 6.01
N GLN A 22 15.56 15.77 6.60
CA GLN A 22 16.87 16.00 5.98
C GLN A 22 17.10 15.08 4.79
N VAL A 23 16.70 13.84 4.89
CA VAL A 23 16.71 12.93 3.75
C VAL A 23 15.84 13.50 2.64
N LYS A 24 14.70 14.09 2.98
CA LYS A 24 13.83 14.77 2.03
C LYS A 24 14.50 15.92 1.32
N LYS A 25 15.32 16.69 1.97
CA LYS A 25 16.03 17.77 1.30
C LYS A 25 17.05 17.29 0.29
N GLN A 26 17.55 16.05 0.45
CA GLN A 26 18.58 15.50 -0.41
C GLN A 26 18.07 14.48 -1.40
N ARG A 27 17.14 13.62 -0.98
CA ARG A 27 16.70 12.45 -1.74
C ARG A 27 15.21 12.45 -2.05
N ALA A 28 14.42 13.00 -1.17
CA ALA A 28 13.00 12.87 -1.29
C ALA A 28 12.39 13.48 -2.55
N PRO A 29 12.95 14.53 -3.16
CA PRO A 29 12.44 14.97 -4.46
C PRO A 29 12.41 13.83 -5.47
N ALA A 30 13.48 13.03 -5.53
CA ALA A 30 13.53 11.88 -6.44
C ALA A 30 12.59 10.77 -6.00
N GLU A 31 12.57 10.46 -4.70
CA GLU A 31 11.67 9.44 -4.17
C GLU A 31 10.21 9.85 -4.35
N ALA A 32 9.89 11.09 -4.04
CA ALA A 32 8.55 11.62 -4.23
C ALA A 32 8.13 11.57 -5.70
N MET A 33 9.04 11.93 -6.61
CA MET A 33 8.77 11.87 -8.04
C MET A 33 8.54 10.44 -8.51
N ASP A 34 9.30 9.48 -8.00
CA ASP A 34 9.11 8.07 -8.32
C ASP A 34 7.73 7.60 -7.90
N VAL A 35 7.33 7.93 -6.67
CA VAL A 35 6.00 7.56 -6.16
C VAL A 35 4.91 8.25 -6.99
N ILE A 36 5.07 9.53 -7.27
CA ILE A 36 4.11 10.28 -8.08
C ILE A 36 4.00 9.67 -9.48
N ASN A 37 5.11 9.24 -10.06
CA ASN A 37 5.08 8.60 -11.38
C ASN A 37 4.30 7.27 -11.35
N ILE A 38 4.45 6.47 -10.29
CA ILE A 38 3.67 5.27 -10.11
C ILE A 38 2.18 5.62 -9.99
N LEU A 39 1.86 6.60 -9.17
CA LEU A 39 0.48 7.04 -8.96
C LEU A 39 -0.11 7.63 -10.23
N GLU A 40 0.67 8.35 -11.02
CA GLU A 40 0.22 8.90 -12.30
C GLU A 40 -0.22 7.79 -13.24
N GLN A 41 0.56 6.74 -13.37
CA GLN A 41 0.21 5.61 -14.21
C GLN A 41 -1.01 4.84 -13.68
N SER A 42 -1.13 4.75 -12.37
CA SER A 42 -2.25 4.08 -11.73
C SER A 42 -3.55 4.90 -11.84
N GLN A 43 -3.46 6.21 -11.61
CA GLN A 43 -4.63 7.10 -11.59
C GLN A 43 -4.98 7.69 -12.96
N GLY A 44 -4.04 7.72 -13.87
CA GLY A 44 -4.26 8.23 -15.21
C GLY A 44 -4.02 9.72 -15.39
N SER A 45 -3.71 10.46 -14.32
CA SER A 45 -3.37 11.87 -14.42
C SER A 45 -2.37 12.28 -13.35
N LYS A 46 -1.49 13.21 -13.71
CA LYS A 46 -0.48 13.73 -12.80
C LYS A 46 -1.12 14.53 -11.65
N GLN A 47 -2.19 15.25 -11.95
CA GLN A 47 -2.90 16.06 -10.96
C GLN A 47 -3.52 15.17 -9.88
N ASP A 48 -4.17 14.08 -10.28
CA ASP A 48 -4.75 13.13 -9.34
C ASP A 48 -3.67 12.39 -8.56
N ALA A 49 -2.54 12.10 -9.20
CA ALA A 49 -1.41 11.47 -8.54
C ALA A 49 -0.84 12.35 -7.43
N ILE A 50 -0.69 13.64 -7.67
CA ILE A 50 -0.20 14.59 -6.67
C ILE A 50 -1.17 14.70 -5.50
N LYS A 51 -2.47 14.76 -5.78
CA LYS A 51 -3.49 14.79 -4.73
C LYS A 51 -3.42 13.54 -3.87
N LEU A 52 -3.34 12.37 -4.49
CA LEU A 52 -3.27 11.11 -3.76
C LEU A 52 -1.97 11.02 -2.97
N TYR A 53 -0.85 11.45 -3.56
CA TYR A 53 0.43 11.48 -2.85
C TYR A 53 0.32 12.29 -1.55
N ASN A 54 -0.27 13.47 -1.63
CA ASN A 54 -0.43 14.34 -0.46
C ASN A 54 -1.33 13.70 0.60
N VAL A 55 -2.42 13.07 0.19
CA VAL A 55 -3.32 12.34 1.11
C VAL A 55 -2.57 11.21 1.81
N LEU A 56 -1.80 10.42 1.06
CA LEU A 56 -1.06 9.31 1.62
C LEU A 56 0.04 9.80 2.58
N ALA A 57 0.75 10.85 2.21
CA ALA A 57 1.78 11.43 3.07
C ALA A 57 1.19 11.94 4.38
N ASP A 58 0.08 12.64 4.33
CA ASP A 58 -0.59 13.13 5.53
C ASP A 58 -1.08 11.97 6.40
N LEU A 59 -1.64 10.94 5.78
CA LEU A 59 -2.14 9.78 6.50
C LEU A 59 -1.01 9.03 7.22
N VAL A 60 0.10 8.79 6.54
CA VAL A 60 1.26 8.11 7.13
C VAL A 60 1.84 8.93 8.26
N ASN A 61 1.88 10.25 8.12
CA ASN A 61 2.43 11.14 9.14
C ASN A 61 1.52 11.28 10.36
N SER A 62 0.20 11.14 10.18
CA SER A 62 -0.77 11.36 11.27
C SER A 62 -1.19 10.07 11.97
N ASP A 63 -1.08 8.91 11.33
CA ASP A 63 -1.53 7.64 11.89
C ASP A 63 -0.38 6.63 11.94
N PRO A 64 0.12 6.29 13.15
CA PRO A 64 1.23 5.34 13.27
C PRO A 64 0.89 3.92 12.85
N ASN A 65 -0.39 3.59 12.69
CA ASN A 65 -0.82 2.27 12.22
C ASN A 65 -0.78 2.14 10.69
N VAL A 66 -0.63 3.25 9.99
CA VAL A 66 -0.58 3.24 8.52
C VAL A 66 0.87 3.20 8.06
N ARG A 67 1.15 2.30 7.15
CA ARG A 67 2.46 2.11 6.55
C ARG A 67 2.35 2.03 5.04
N VAL A 68 3.43 2.35 4.36
CA VAL A 68 3.52 2.17 2.92
C VAL A 68 4.73 1.29 2.61
N MET A 69 4.50 0.29 1.78
CA MET A 69 5.56 -0.56 1.25
C MET A 69 5.57 -0.43 -0.27
N ARG A 70 6.74 -0.34 -0.83
CA ARG A 70 6.93 -0.37 -2.27
C ARG A 70 7.65 -1.64 -2.68
N SER A 71 7.15 -2.28 -3.73
CA SER A 71 7.83 -3.37 -4.42
C SER A 71 7.68 -3.16 -5.91
N GLY A 72 8.79 -3.06 -6.63
CA GLY A 72 8.76 -2.68 -8.05
C GLY A 72 8.07 -1.33 -8.23
N ASN A 73 7.07 -1.29 -9.07
CA ASN A 73 6.23 -0.11 -9.30
C ASN A 73 4.84 -0.28 -8.69
N THR A 74 4.77 -0.97 -7.56
CA THR A 74 3.55 -1.17 -6.81
C THR A 74 3.71 -0.65 -5.39
N LEU A 75 2.70 0.09 -4.95
CA LEU A 75 2.62 0.63 -3.59
C LEU A 75 1.53 -0.11 -2.84
N PHE A 76 1.86 -0.55 -1.64
CA PHE A 76 0.90 -1.14 -0.71
C PHE A 76 0.74 -0.19 0.47
N VAL A 77 -0.44 0.36 0.64
CA VAL A 77 -0.78 1.15 1.83
C VAL A 77 -1.54 0.22 2.76
N TYR A 78 -0.98 -0.03 3.92
CA TYR A 78 -1.57 -1.01 4.83
C TYR A 78 -1.65 -0.48 6.25
N TYR A 79 -2.60 -1.03 7.02
CA TYR A 79 -2.80 -0.64 8.41
C TYR A 79 -3.17 -1.87 9.23
N ASN A 80 -2.74 -1.82 10.49
CA ASN A 80 -2.95 -2.92 11.43
C ASN A 80 -4.36 -2.83 12.01
N ASN A 81 -5.17 -3.85 11.76
CA ASN A 81 -6.52 -3.95 12.33
C ASN A 81 -6.52 -4.42 13.79
N LYS A 82 -5.35 -4.83 14.31
CA LYS A 82 -5.14 -5.26 15.71
C LYS A 82 -5.84 -6.55 16.07
N ASP A 83 -6.21 -7.34 15.09
CA ASP A 83 -6.81 -8.67 15.25
C ASP A 83 -6.03 -9.75 14.51
N GLY A 84 -4.79 -9.44 14.11
CA GLY A 84 -3.97 -10.32 13.28
C GLY A 84 -4.16 -10.10 11.80
N SER A 85 -5.08 -9.24 11.39
CA SER A 85 -5.27 -8.89 10.00
C SER A 85 -4.70 -7.52 9.68
N VAL A 86 -4.43 -7.30 8.40
CA VAL A 86 -3.98 -6.03 7.88
C VAL A 86 -4.97 -5.58 6.80
N GLY A 87 -5.40 -4.32 6.87
CA GLY A 87 -6.14 -3.71 5.78
C GLY A 87 -5.14 -3.19 4.75
N VAL A 88 -5.41 -3.38 3.47
CA VAL A 88 -4.48 -2.98 2.43
C VAL A 88 -5.17 -2.36 1.24
N ALA A 89 -4.58 -1.30 0.72
CA ALA A 89 -4.92 -0.70 -0.56
C ALA A 89 -3.67 -0.74 -1.44
N MET A 90 -3.86 -0.89 -2.74
CA MET A 90 -2.76 -1.08 -3.67
C MET A 90 -2.90 -0.13 -4.84
N GLU A 91 -1.78 0.51 -5.20
CA GLU A 91 -1.65 1.31 -6.41
C GLU A 91 -0.50 0.75 -7.21
N THR A 92 -0.71 0.46 -8.48
CA THR A 92 0.30 -0.20 -9.28
C THR A 92 0.43 0.38 -10.67
N ALA A 93 1.67 0.45 -11.14
CA ALA A 93 2.03 0.68 -12.53
C ALA A 93 2.66 -0.58 -13.14
N ASP A 94 2.71 -1.67 -12.38
CA ASP A 94 3.30 -2.92 -12.86
C ASP A 94 2.33 -3.69 -13.75
N LYS A 95 2.90 -4.40 -14.70
CA LYS A 95 2.16 -5.39 -15.49
C LYS A 95 1.86 -6.61 -14.62
N PRO A 96 0.88 -7.45 -15.01
CA PRO A 96 0.45 -8.57 -14.15
C PRO A 96 1.58 -9.45 -13.62
N ARG A 97 2.56 -9.75 -14.45
CA ARG A 97 3.70 -10.58 -14.07
C ARG A 97 4.50 -9.95 -12.92
N ASP A 98 4.81 -8.67 -13.05
CA ASP A 98 5.59 -7.95 -12.03
C ASP A 98 4.73 -7.65 -10.81
N LEU A 99 3.44 -7.46 -10.99
CA LEU A 99 2.50 -7.28 -9.89
C LEU A 99 2.42 -8.54 -9.03
N ILE A 100 2.40 -9.73 -9.64
CA ILE A 100 2.43 -10.99 -8.88
C ILE A 100 3.68 -11.05 -8.01
N ALA A 101 4.84 -10.69 -8.56
CA ALA A 101 6.09 -10.65 -7.80
C ALA A 101 6.01 -9.64 -6.64
N ALA A 102 5.42 -8.47 -6.87
CA ALA A 102 5.24 -7.46 -5.84
C ALA A 102 4.32 -7.97 -4.71
N ILE A 103 3.24 -8.64 -5.07
CA ILE A 103 2.32 -9.24 -4.09
C ILE A 103 3.02 -10.32 -3.27
N GLN A 104 3.89 -11.11 -3.90
CA GLN A 104 4.69 -12.11 -3.17
C GLN A 104 5.61 -11.45 -2.16
N ASP A 105 6.24 -10.34 -2.51
CA ASP A 105 7.08 -9.58 -1.59
C ASP A 105 6.26 -9.03 -0.42
N PHE A 106 5.07 -8.52 -0.70
CA PHE A 106 4.17 -8.04 0.33
C PHE A 106 3.77 -9.18 1.28
N LYS A 107 3.43 -10.35 0.74
CA LYS A 107 3.12 -11.53 1.55
C LYS A 107 4.26 -11.87 2.51
N LYS A 108 5.50 -11.92 2.00
CA LYS A 108 6.66 -12.21 2.83
C LYS A 108 6.81 -11.19 3.96
N ALA A 109 6.69 -9.91 3.63
CA ALA A 109 6.83 -8.84 4.61
C ALA A 109 5.75 -8.94 5.70
N MET A 110 4.52 -9.22 5.33
CA MET A 110 3.41 -9.33 6.27
C MET A 110 3.54 -10.56 7.17
N LYS A 111 4.03 -11.67 6.63
CA LYS A 111 4.30 -12.86 7.45
C LYS A 111 5.38 -12.59 8.49
N VAL A 112 6.46 -11.92 8.09
CA VAL A 112 7.53 -11.54 9.02
C VAL A 112 7.01 -10.59 10.10
N ALA A 113 6.09 -9.70 9.73
CA ALA A 113 5.48 -8.78 10.69
C ALA A 113 4.45 -9.45 11.61
N GLY A 114 4.10 -10.71 11.36
CA GLY A 114 3.19 -11.46 12.22
C GLY A 114 1.72 -11.40 11.83
N PHE A 115 1.40 -10.80 10.70
CA PHE A 115 0.02 -10.78 10.21
C PHE A 115 -0.36 -12.12 9.60
N LYS A 116 -1.62 -12.50 9.75
CA LYS A 116 -2.15 -13.77 9.24
C LYS A 116 -3.03 -13.61 8.02
N THR A 117 -3.75 -12.50 7.94
CA THR A 117 -4.71 -12.26 6.86
C THR A 117 -4.64 -10.82 6.38
N ALA A 118 -5.05 -10.62 5.14
CA ALA A 118 -5.22 -9.30 4.54
C ALA A 118 -6.69 -9.08 4.19
N MET A 119 -7.16 -7.86 4.35
CA MET A 119 -8.49 -7.42 3.91
C MET A 119 -8.32 -6.27 2.93
N PHE A 120 -9.00 -6.34 1.80
CA PHE A 120 -8.88 -5.32 0.76
C PHE A 120 -10.16 -5.21 -0.06
N ASN A 121 -10.39 -4.02 -0.61
CA ASN A 121 -11.50 -3.80 -1.53
C ASN A 121 -11.13 -4.34 -2.91
N ILE A 122 -12.06 -5.02 -3.55
CA ILE A 122 -11.86 -5.54 -4.89
C ILE A 122 -12.41 -4.51 -5.86
N THR A 123 -11.51 -3.72 -6.44
CA THR A 123 -11.85 -2.74 -7.48
C THR A 123 -11.54 -3.26 -8.88
N ASN A 124 -10.57 -4.17 -8.97
CA ASN A 124 -10.18 -4.81 -10.22
C ASN A 124 -10.59 -6.29 -10.16
N PRO A 125 -11.47 -6.76 -11.05
CA PRO A 125 -11.93 -8.15 -11.03
C PRO A 125 -10.82 -9.18 -11.27
N GLU A 126 -9.68 -8.78 -11.82
CA GLU A 126 -8.52 -9.65 -11.99
C GLU A 126 -7.71 -9.84 -10.71
N LEU A 127 -7.88 -8.97 -9.73
CA LEU A 127 -7.07 -8.99 -8.53
C LEU A 127 -7.15 -10.32 -7.75
N PRO A 128 -8.32 -10.94 -7.55
CA PRO A 128 -8.39 -12.23 -6.87
C PRO A 128 -7.54 -13.31 -7.56
N ARG A 129 -7.55 -13.34 -8.88
CA ARG A 129 -6.76 -14.30 -9.65
C ARG A 129 -5.26 -14.05 -9.47
N LEU A 130 -4.85 -12.80 -9.53
CA LEU A 130 -3.45 -12.42 -9.37
C LEU A 130 -2.95 -12.76 -7.96
N MET A 131 -3.76 -12.52 -6.95
CA MET A 131 -3.41 -12.85 -5.58
C MET A 131 -3.29 -14.35 -5.37
N LYS A 132 -4.20 -15.13 -5.96
CA LYS A 132 -4.10 -16.58 -5.92
C LYS A 132 -2.82 -17.07 -6.60
N MET A 133 -2.45 -16.50 -7.74
CA MET A 133 -1.20 -16.82 -8.42
C MET A 133 0.02 -16.44 -7.60
N ALA A 134 -0.09 -15.41 -6.77
CA ALA A 134 0.97 -15.01 -5.84
C ALA A 134 1.02 -15.87 -4.57
N GLY A 135 0.14 -16.84 -4.43
CA GLY A 135 0.12 -17.74 -3.29
C GLY A 135 -0.71 -17.23 -2.11
N ILE A 136 -1.65 -16.33 -2.36
CA ILE A 136 -2.57 -15.82 -1.34
C ILE A 136 -3.99 -16.30 -1.69
N PRO A 137 -4.48 -17.38 -1.07
CA PRO A 137 -5.87 -17.81 -1.26
C PRO A 137 -6.83 -16.73 -0.76
N ILE A 138 -7.89 -16.48 -1.51
CA ILE A 138 -8.80 -15.38 -1.23
C ILE A 138 -10.23 -15.89 -1.12
N GLN A 139 -10.97 -15.36 -0.13
CA GLN A 139 -12.41 -15.41 -0.07
C GLN A 139 -12.95 -14.04 -0.47
N VAL A 140 -13.94 -14.03 -1.34
CA VAL A 140 -14.60 -12.81 -1.79
C VAL A 140 -15.97 -12.74 -1.15
N LYS A 141 -16.29 -11.61 -0.53
CA LYS A 141 -17.57 -11.41 0.15
C LYS A 141 -18.16 -10.06 -0.23
N PRO A 142 -19.49 -9.97 -0.37
CA PRO A 142 -20.14 -8.68 -0.55
C PRO A 142 -20.13 -7.90 0.76
N THR A 143 -20.08 -6.58 0.65
CA THR A 143 -20.27 -5.68 1.79
C THR A 143 -21.68 -5.09 1.76
N ASN A 144 -22.03 -4.34 2.82
CA ASN A 144 -23.29 -3.60 2.86
C ASN A 144 -23.19 -2.23 2.18
N VAL A 145 -22.02 -1.89 1.62
CA VAL A 145 -21.80 -0.61 0.95
C VAL A 145 -22.14 -0.75 -0.52
N PRO A 146 -23.07 0.06 -1.06
CA PRO A 146 -23.36 0.02 -2.49
C PRO A 146 -22.23 0.65 -3.30
N SER A 147 -21.89 0.02 -4.41
CA SER A 147 -20.97 0.60 -5.38
C SER A 147 -21.69 1.60 -6.28
N LYS A 148 -20.93 2.28 -7.14
CA LYS A 148 -21.50 3.22 -8.10
C LYS A 148 -22.53 2.58 -9.02
N SER A 149 -22.42 1.29 -9.29
CA SER A 149 -23.37 0.55 -10.13
C SER A 149 -24.60 0.08 -9.37
N GLY A 150 -24.68 0.31 -8.06
CA GLY A 150 -25.76 -0.18 -7.20
C GLY A 150 -25.55 -1.58 -6.66
N ALA A 151 -24.61 -2.35 -7.22
CA ALA A 151 -24.25 -3.65 -6.66
C ALA A 151 -23.39 -3.43 -5.39
N PRO A 152 -23.39 -4.40 -4.44
CA PRO A 152 -22.56 -4.25 -3.25
C PRO A 152 -21.06 -4.23 -3.61
N GLU A 153 -20.29 -3.42 -2.91
CA GLU A 153 -18.85 -3.49 -3.01
C GLU A 153 -18.36 -4.83 -2.49
N MET A 154 -17.36 -5.37 -3.15
CA MET A 154 -16.79 -6.65 -2.79
C MET A 154 -15.51 -6.46 -1.99
N ILE A 155 -15.33 -7.28 -0.97
CA ILE A 155 -14.13 -7.31 -0.17
C ILE A 155 -13.46 -8.67 -0.32
N GLY A 156 -12.15 -8.67 -0.39
CA GLY A 156 -11.34 -9.88 -0.39
C GLY A 156 -10.69 -10.08 0.96
N ILE A 157 -10.66 -11.33 1.40
CA ILE A 157 -9.94 -11.74 2.60
C ILE A 157 -8.94 -12.81 2.16
N GLY A 158 -7.66 -12.49 2.27
CA GLY A 158 -6.57 -13.37 1.87
C GLY A 158 -5.81 -13.90 3.07
N GLU A 159 -5.28 -15.11 2.95
CA GLU A 159 -4.42 -15.71 3.97
C GLU A 159 -2.97 -15.68 3.52
N PHE A 160 -2.12 -15.17 4.37
CA PHE A 160 -0.68 -15.14 4.10
C PHE A 160 -0.01 -16.50 4.24
#